data_12fbb39fb357bd655a6044d7bf3378fa
#
_entry.id   12fbb39fb357bd655a6044d7bf3378fa
#
_cell.length_a   1.000
_cell.length_b   1.000
_cell.length_c   1.000
_cell.angle_alpha   90.00
_cell.angle_beta   90.00
_cell.angle_gamma   90.00
#
_symmetry.space_group_name_H-M   'P 1'
#
loop_
_entity.id
_entity.type
_entity.pdbx_description
1 polymer ?
#
loop_
_entity_poly.entity_id
_entity_poly.type
_entity_poly.pdbx_seq_one_letter_code
_entity_poly.pdbx_strand_id
1 'polypeptide(L)'
;MVVKILTGLFSYPKRNLRKLIRNGDFKEAIKFGNNLEEKYSQDHDFLFIMGSMFYILEDPKMTLHYIDRVLEISEYDVDALSLKLRVHQHLKENDTVIECCKKIISVNSDNYEVKDILNELEG
;
A
#
# COMPACT_ATOMS: atom_id res chain seq x y z
N MET A 1 8.84 -12.89 -30.97
CA MET A 1 8.71 -11.51 -30.47
C MET A 1 7.76 -11.40 -29.29
N VAL A 2 6.53 -11.84 -29.41
CA VAL A 2 5.54 -11.79 -28.32
C VAL A 2 6.01 -12.57 -27.08
N VAL A 3 6.52 -13.78 -27.27
CA VAL A 3 7.05 -14.63 -26.18
C VAL A 3 8.23 -13.95 -25.48
N LYS A 4 9.11 -13.29 -26.22
CA LYS A 4 10.27 -12.59 -25.67
C LYS A 4 9.85 -11.38 -24.83
N ILE A 5 8.82 -10.63 -25.25
CA ILE A 5 8.27 -9.51 -24.50
C ILE A 5 7.66 -10.01 -23.20
N LEU A 6 6.87 -11.10 -23.23
CA LEU A 6 6.26 -11.69 -22.05
C LEU A 6 7.32 -12.21 -21.06
N THR A 7 8.38 -12.87 -21.59
CA THR A 7 9.49 -13.35 -20.76
C THR A 7 10.21 -12.18 -20.10
N GLY A 8 10.45 -11.06 -20.82
CA GLY A 8 11.07 -9.88 -20.27
C GLY A 8 10.21 -9.24 -19.17
N LEU A 9 8.89 -9.19 -19.36
CA LEU A 9 7.95 -8.65 -18.39
C LEU A 9 7.99 -9.46 -17.08
N PHE A 10 8.03 -10.79 -17.16
CA PHE A 10 8.06 -11.67 -16.00
C PHE A 10 9.45 -11.86 -15.39
N SER A 11 10.54 -11.39 -16.04
CA SER A 11 11.91 -11.48 -15.49
C SER A 11 12.10 -10.61 -14.27
N TYR A 12 11.45 -9.43 -14.22
CA TYR A 12 11.53 -8.50 -13.09
C TYR A 12 10.10 -8.01 -12.77
N PRO A 13 9.26 -8.92 -12.24
CA PRO A 13 7.83 -8.63 -12.17
C PRO A 13 7.47 -7.43 -11.33
N LYS A 14 8.05 -7.28 -10.14
CA LYS A 14 7.74 -6.16 -9.27
C LYS A 14 8.23 -4.83 -9.86
N ARG A 15 9.39 -4.83 -10.48
CA ARG A 15 9.94 -3.65 -11.16
C ARG A 15 9.04 -3.23 -12.33
N ASN A 16 8.61 -4.20 -13.12
CA ASN A 16 7.74 -3.94 -14.27
C ASN A 16 6.35 -3.47 -13.84
N LEU A 17 5.84 -4.02 -12.75
CA LEU A 17 4.57 -3.56 -12.16
C LEU A 17 4.67 -2.09 -11.73
N ARG A 18 5.74 -1.72 -11.02
CA ARG A 18 5.98 -0.32 -10.62
C ARG A 18 6.06 0.60 -11.83
N LYS A 19 6.69 0.15 -12.92
CA LYS A 19 6.84 0.93 -14.14
C LYS A 19 5.48 1.20 -14.79
N LEU A 20 4.62 0.19 -14.85
CA LEU A 20 3.27 0.36 -15.39
C LEU A 20 2.47 1.39 -14.57
N ILE A 21 2.57 1.30 -13.26
CA ILE A 21 1.89 2.24 -12.36
C ILE A 21 2.43 3.66 -12.55
N ARG A 22 3.75 3.82 -12.60
CA ARG A 22 4.42 5.11 -12.79
C ARG A 22 4.02 5.77 -14.10
N ASN A 23 3.83 4.96 -15.14
CA ASN A 23 3.42 5.46 -16.45
C ASN A 23 1.92 5.76 -16.55
N GLY A 24 1.15 5.42 -15.51
CA GLY A 24 -0.30 5.60 -15.53
C GLY A 24 -1.05 4.51 -16.28
N ASP A 25 -0.39 3.40 -16.60
CA ASP A 25 -0.97 2.26 -17.31
C ASP A 25 -1.70 1.35 -16.32
N PHE A 26 -2.71 1.90 -15.64
CA PHE A 26 -3.39 1.23 -14.51
C PHE A 26 -4.16 -0.02 -14.93
N LYS A 27 -4.81 0.00 -16.08
CA LYS A 27 -5.53 -1.16 -16.58
C LYS A 27 -4.59 -2.35 -16.76
N GLU A 28 -3.44 -2.10 -17.39
CA GLU A 28 -2.42 -3.13 -17.60
C GLU A 28 -1.77 -3.53 -16.27
N ALA A 29 -1.54 -2.57 -15.37
CA ALA A 29 -0.97 -2.84 -14.05
C ALA A 29 -1.86 -3.76 -13.22
N ILE A 30 -3.17 -3.52 -13.21
CA ILE A 30 -4.14 -4.37 -12.50
C ILE A 30 -4.12 -5.78 -13.06
N LYS A 31 -4.18 -5.90 -14.37
CA LYS A 31 -4.16 -7.19 -15.05
C LYS A 31 -2.88 -7.96 -14.75
N PHE A 32 -1.73 -7.28 -14.85
CA PHE A 32 -0.43 -7.87 -14.56
C PHE A 32 -0.32 -8.25 -13.09
N GLY A 33 -0.73 -7.36 -12.19
CA GLY A 33 -0.73 -7.63 -10.75
C GLY A 33 -1.58 -8.83 -10.38
N ASN A 34 -2.76 -8.96 -10.98
CA ASN A 34 -3.64 -10.12 -10.76
C ASN A 34 -2.97 -11.42 -11.18
N ASN A 35 -2.19 -11.40 -12.26
CA ASN A 35 -1.43 -12.58 -12.72
C ASN A 35 -0.29 -12.95 -11.76
N LEU A 36 0.22 -11.97 -10.98
CA LEU A 36 1.29 -12.20 -10.02
C LEU A 36 0.78 -12.58 -8.62
N GLU A 37 -0.52 -12.43 -8.38
CA GLU A 37 -1.12 -12.59 -7.04
C GLU A 37 -0.81 -13.95 -6.40
N GLU A 38 -0.95 -15.03 -7.13
CA GLU A 38 -0.70 -16.37 -6.60
C GLU A 38 0.75 -16.56 -6.16
N LYS A 39 1.70 -16.13 -6.99
CA LYS A 39 3.12 -16.27 -6.70
C LYS A 39 3.60 -15.37 -5.57
N TYR A 40 3.06 -14.15 -5.49
CA TYR A 40 3.52 -13.13 -4.55
C TYR A 40 2.51 -12.81 -3.45
N SER A 41 1.58 -13.74 -3.15
CA SER A 41 0.51 -13.52 -2.18
C SER A 41 0.99 -13.17 -0.77
N GLN A 42 2.22 -13.55 -0.41
CA GLN A 42 2.83 -13.26 0.89
C GLN A 42 4.09 -12.39 0.76
N ASP A 43 4.30 -11.78 -0.39
CA ASP A 43 5.45 -10.91 -0.62
C ASP A 43 5.09 -9.48 -0.19
N HIS A 44 5.79 -9.00 0.83
CA HIS A 44 5.58 -7.67 1.41
C HIS A 44 5.61 -6.56 0.34
N ASP A 45 6.62 -6.57 -0.53
CA ASP A 45 6.78 -5.53 -1.54
C ASP A 45 5.65 -5.54 -2.57
N PHE A 46 5.29 -6.72 -3.04
CA PHE A 46 4.19 -6.87 -4.00
C PHE A 46 2.87 -6.33 -3.42
N LEU A 47 2.56 -6.72 -2.19
CA LEU A 47 1.33 -6.30 -1.52
C LEU A 47 1.30 -4.77 -1.32
N PHE A 48 2.45 -4.18 -0.96
CA PHE A 48 2.55 -2.73 -0.79
C PHE A 48 2.40 -2.00 -2.13
N ILE A 49 3.00 -2.52 -3.20
CA ILE A 49 2.86 -1.95 -4.55
C ILE A 49 1.39 -1.95 -4.97
N MET A 50 0.69 -3.06 -4.79
CA MET A 50 -0.73 -3.17 -5.15
C MET A 50 -1.59 -2.22 -4.31
N GLY A 51 -1.36 -2.16 -3.01
CA GLY A 51 -2.08 -1.25 -2.13
C GLY A 51 -1.86 0.21 -2.51
N SER A 52 -0.63 0.58 -2.82
CA SER A 52 -0.28 1.93 -3.26
C SER A 52 -0.97 2.30 -4.58
N MET A 53 -1.04 1.37 -5.51
CA MET A 53 -1.73 1.56 -6.78
C MET A 53 -3.22 1.86 -6.55
N PHE A 54 -3.88 1.07 -5.73
CA PHE A 54 -5.29 1.29 -5.45
C PHE A 54 -5.55 2.56 -4.65
N TYR A 55 -4.58 3.00 -3.85
CA TYR A 55 -4.66 4.30 -3.21
C TYR A 55 -4.66 5.44 -4.25
N ILE A 56 -3.77 5.36 -5.24
CA ILE A 56 -3.72 6.32 -6.35
C ILE A 56 -5.05 6.33 -7.11
N LEU A 57 -5.66 5.17 -7.29
CA LEU A 57 -6.94 5.01 -7.98
C LEU A 57 -8.15 5.39 -7.12
N GLU A 58 -7.91 5.84 -5.90
CA GLU A 58 -8.97 6.25 -4.97
C GLU A 58 -9.97 5.14 -4.67
N ASP A 59 -9.46 3.92 -4.52
CA ASP A 59 -10.23 2.74 -4.14
C ASP A 59 -9.85 2.31 -2.72
N PRO A 60 -10.54 2.83 -1.69
CA PRO A 60 -10.17 2.54 -0.30
C PRO A 60 -10.31 1.07 0.06
N LYS A 61 -11.33 0.40 -0.46
CA LYS A 61 -11.56 -1.01 -0.17
C LYS A 61 -10.40 -1.88 -0.64
N MET A 62 -9.96 -1.69 -1.88
CA MET A 62 -8.84 -2.46 -2.43
C MET A 62 -7.50 -2.04 -1.81
N THR A 63 -7.34 -0.75 -1.49
CA THR A 63 -6.17 -0.29 -0.76
C THR A 63 -6.03 -1.04 0.56
N LEU A 64 -7.09 -1.08 1.36
CA LEU A 64 -7.08 -1.75 2.66
C LEU A 64 -6.90 -3.27 2.52
N HIS A 65 -7.49 -3.86 1.48
CA HIS A 65 -7.31 -5.29 1.21
C HIS A 65 -5.81 -5.66 1.13
N TYR A 66 -5.02 -4.87 0.41
CA TYR A 66 -3.59 -5.14 0.26
C TYR A 66 -2.77 -4.64 1.46
N ILE A 67 -3.07 -3.47 1.97
CA ILE A 67 -2.29 -2.88 3.07
C ILE A 67 -2.48 -3.66 4.37
N ASP A 68 -3.67 -4.16 4.66
CA ASP A 68 -3.87 -5.01 5.84
C ASP A 68 -3.08 -6.31 5.74
N ARG A 69 -2.90 -6.84 4.54
CA ARG A 69 -2.04 -8.02 4.32
C ARG A 69 -0.56 -7.70 4.55
N VAL A 70 -0.11 -6.49 4.18
CA VAL A 70 1.24 -6.02 4.55
C VAL A 70 1.39 -6.01 6.07
N LEU A 71 0.40 -5.48 6.77
CA LEU A 71 0.43 -5.36 8.24
C LEU A 71 0.31 -6.70 8.96
N GLU A 72 -0.27 -7.71 8.34
CA GLU A 72 -0.24 -9.09 8.86
C GLU A 72 1.19 -9.65 8.85
N ILE A 73 2.00 -9.27 7.86
CA ILE A 73 3.39 -9.70 7.75
C ILE A 73 4.29 -8.86 8.67
N SER A 74 4.06 -7.54 8.71
CA SER A 74 4.86 -6.58 9.46
C SER A 74 3.95 -5.56 10.13
N GLU A 75 3.54 -5.85 11.35
CA GLU A 75 2.54 -5.07 12.10
C GLU A 75 2.89 -3.59 12.26
N TYR A 76 4.18 -3.28 12.37
CA TYR A 76 4.66 -1.92 12.60
C TYR A 76 5.33 -1.30 11.36
N ASP A 77 4.97 -1.77 10.17
CA ASP A 77 5.45 -1.15 8.93
C ASP A 77 4.90 0.27 8.82
N VAL A 78 5.80 1.26 8.92
CA VAL A 78 5.41 2.67 8.97
C VAL A 78 4.76 3.13 7.67
N ASP A 79 5.27 2.67 6.53
CA ASP A 79 4.69 3.05 5.23
C ASP A 79 3.27 2.52 5.07
N ALA A 80 3.05 1.26 5.46
CA ALA A 80 1.72 0.65 5.41
C ALA A 80 0.76 1.31 6.40
N LEU A 81 1.22 1.57 7.63
CA LEU A 81 0.42 2.27 8.63
C LEU A 81 0.07 3.69 8.19
N SER A 82 0.99 4.39 7.54
CA SER A 82 0.75 5.73 7.01
C SER A 82 -0.32 5.73 5.93
N LEU A 83 -0.28 4.74 5.05
CA LEU A 83 -1.27 4.61 4.00
C LEU A 83 -2.65 4.28 4.57
N LYS A 84 -2.71 3.36 5.52
CA LYS A 84 -3.94 3.02 6.24
C LYS A 84 -4.52 4.22 6.96
N LEU A 85 -3.68 4.99 7.63
CA LEU A 85 -4.08 6.21 8.32
C LEU A 85 -4.77 7.18 7.35
N ARG A 86 -4.18 7.41 6.17
CA ARG A 86 -4.73 8.33 5.18
C ARG A 86 -6.07 7.86 4.62
N VAL A 87 -6.22 6.56 4.39
CA VAL A 87 -7.51 6.00 3.97
C VAL A 87 -8.59 6.28 5.01
N HIS A 88 -8.30 6.00 6.28
CA HIS A 88 -9.27 6.20 7.36
C HIS A 88 -9.53 7.67 7.67
N GLN A 89 -8.56 8.56 7.43
CA GLN A 89 -8.80 10.01 7.48
C GLN A 89 -9.86 10.42 6.46
N HIS A 90 -9.75 9.94 5.22
CA HIS A 90 -10.74 10.21 4.18
C HIS A 90 -12.12 9.66 4.52
N LEU A 91 -12.16 8.52 5.19
CA LEU A 91 -13.41 7.89 5.62
C LEU A 91 -13.94 8.48 6.94
N LYS A 92 -13.19 9.39 7.55
CA LYS A 92 -13.52 10.02 8.85
C LYS A 92 -13.71 9.02 9.99
N GLU A 93 -12.94 7.95 9.95
CA GLU A 93 -12.95 6.88 10.96
C GLU A 93 -11.83 7.14 11.98
N ASN A 94 -12.09 8.10 12.89
CA ASN A 94 -11.08 8.63 13.80
C ASN A 94 -10.46 7.59 14.73
N ASP A 95 -11.21 6.59 15.18
CA ASP A 95 -10.68 5.56 16.08
C ASP A 95 -9.53 4.79 15.42
N THR A 96 -9.68 4.44 14.14
CA THR A 96 -8.64 3.75 13.39
C THR A 96 -7.46 4.68 13.10
N VAL A 97 -7.72 5.96 12.82
CA VAL A 97 -6.66 6.96 12.62
C VAL A 97 -5.80 7.07 13.88
N ILE A 98 -6.43 7.16 15.05
CA ILE A 98 -5.73 7.24 16.35
C ILE A 98 -4.87 5.99 16.58
N GLU A 99 -5.40 4.82 16.31
CA GLU A 99 -4.67 3.57 16.44
C GLU A 99 -3.42 3.54 15.55
N CYS A 100 -3.56 3.93 14.28
CA CYS A 100 -2.43 4.01 13.34
C CYS A 100 -1.39 5.03 13.82
N CYS A 101 -1.83 6.19 14.29
CA CYS A 101 -0.94 7.23 14.83
C CYS A 101 -0.10 6.68 15.98
N LYS A 102 -0.73 6.01 16.93
CA LYS A 102 -0.04 5.46 18.10
C LYS A 102 0.99 4.41 17.71
N LYS A 103 0.66 3.54 16.76
CA LYS A 103 1.61 2.54 16.27
C LYS A 103 2.81 3.18 15.56
N ILE A 104 2.57 4.18 14.72
CA ILE A 104 3.65 4.89 14.03
C ILE A 104 4.58 5.56 15.04
N ILE A 105 4.01 6.27 16.01
CA ILE A 105 4.78 6.99 17.03
C ILE A 105 5.61 6.01 17.89
N SER A 106 5.09 4.82 18.14
CA SER A 106 5.80 3.81 18.94
C SER A 106 7.12 3.36 18.30
N VAL A 107 7.23 3.41 16.97
CA VAL A 107 8.46 3.03 16.24
C VAL A 107 9.19 4.22 15.67
N ASN A 108 8.53 5.35 15.49
CA ASN A 108 9.13 6.58 14.99
C ASN A 108 8.62 7.77 15.82
N SER A 109 9.25 7.97 16.98
CA SER A 109 8.85 9.00 17.93
C SER A 109 9.05 10.43 17.43
N ASP A 110 9.81 10.61 16.34
CA ASP A 110 10.09 11.93 15.74
C ASP A 110 9.13 12.28 14.61
N ASN A 111 8.11 11.50 14.38
CA ASN A 111 7.11 11.80 13.34
C ASN A 111 6.14 12.87 13.85
N TYR A 112 6.50 14.13 13.63
CA TYR A 112 5.73 15.28 14.11
C TYR A 112 4.38 15.42 13.42
N GLU A 113 4.31 15.11 12.13
CA GLU A 113 3.04 15.14 11.38
C GLU A 113 1.99 14.23 12.03
N VAL A 114 2.39 13.00 12.34
CA VAL A 114 1.49 12.02 12.97
C VAL A 114 1.13 12.44 14.40
N LYS A 115 2.08 13.01 15.14
CA LYS A 115 1.80 13.55 16.48
C LYS A 115 0.76 14.66 16.43
N ASP A 116 0.86 15.54 15.45
CA ASP A 116 -0.10 16.63 15.27
C ASP A 116 -1.50 16.09 14.98
N ILE A 117 -1.60 15.09 14.11
CA ILE A 117 -2.88 14.43 13.80
C ILE A 117 -3.49 13.84 15.08
N LEU A 118 -2.67 13.11 15.85
CA LEU A 118 -3.12 12.50 17.10
C LEU A 118 -3.62 13.55 18.10
N ASN A 119 -2.85 14.63 18.25
CA ASN A 119 -3.21 15.72 19.17
C ASN A 119 -4.53 16.38 18.77
N GLU A 120 -4.76 16.60 17.49
CA GLU A 120 -6.01 17.17 17.00
C GLU A 120 -7.20 16.28 17.32
N LEU A 121 -7.04 14.96 17.21
CA LEU A 121 -8.13 14.01 17.43
C LEU A 121 -8.38 13.71 18.92
N GLU A 122 -7.36 13.72 19.74
CA GLU A 122 -7.47 13.44 21.18
C GLU A 122 -7.55 14.72 22.05
N GLY A 123 -7.10 15.82 21.47
CA GLY A 123 -7.10 17.10 22.15
C GLY A 123 -8.43 17.76 22.17
#